data_d3981989e29f30941581dee9d71b6e1f
#
_entry.id   d3981989e29f30941581dee9d71b6e1f
#
_cell.length_a   1.000
_cell.length_b   1.000
_cell.length_c   1.000
_cell.angle_alpha   90.00
_cell.angle_beta   90.00
_cell.angle_gamma   90.00
#
_symmetry.space_group_name_H-M   'P 1'
#
loop_
_entity.id
_entity.type
_entity.pdbx_description
1 polymer ?
#
loop_
_entity_poly.entity_id
_entity_poly.type
_entity_poly.pdbx_seq_one_letter_code
_entity_poly.pdbx_strand_id
1 'polypeptide(L)'
;MGFKCGIVGLPNVGKSTLFNALTNSSKAQAANFPFCTIDPNVGLVPVPDKRLDELFKISKSKKKINTTISFVDIAGLVKGASKGEGLGNKFLSHIREVDAIVHMIRCFDSDNVQNVNKTVDPIRDM
;
A
#
# COMPACT_ATOMS: atom_id res chain seq x y z
N MET A 1 -5.05 13.96 -10.51
CA MET A 1 -4.70 12.54 -10.61
C MET A 1 -3.61 12.25 -9.60
N GLY A 2 -3.82 11.29 -8.71
CA GLY A 2 -2.81 10.86 -7.74
C GLY A 2 -2.16 9.56 -8.21
N PHE A 3 -0.91 9.33 -7.83
CA PHE A 3 -0.20 8.08 -8.09
C PHE A 3 -0.77 6.97 -7.20
N LYS A 4 -1.15 5.85 -7.81
CA LYS A 4 -1.70 4.68 -7.12
C LYS A 4 -0.66 3.56 -7.03
N CYS A 5 -0.46 3.03 -5.84
CA CYS A 5 0.48 1.95 -5.55
C CYS A 5 -0.26 0.76 -4.94
N GLY A 6 -0.25 -0.37 -5.60
CA GLY A 6 -0.86 -1.61 -5.09
C GLY A 6 0.12 -2.38 -4.23
N ILE A 7 -0.29 -2.77 -3.02
CA ILE A 7 0.51 -3.65 -2.17
C ILE A 7 0.01 -5.08 -2.36
N VAL A 8 0.91 -5.96 -2.80
CA VAL A 8 0.64 -7.38 -3.01
C VAL A 8 1.60 -8.23 -2.20
N GLY A 9 1.21 -9.44 -1.88
CA GLY A 9 2.05 -10.41 -1.18
C GLY A 9 1.27 -11.64 -0.76
N LEU A 10 1.99 -12.70 -0.45
CA LEU A 10 1.41 -13.92 0.10
C LEU A 10 0.73 -13.64 1.46
N PRO A 11 -0.20 -14.49 1.91
CA PRO A 11 -0.76 -14.37 3.25
C PRO A 11 0.32 -14.39 4.33
N ASN A 12 0.12 -13.61 5.39
CA ASN A 12 0.99 -13.56 6.57
C ASN A 12 2.43 -13.05 6.34
N VAL A 13 2.65 -12.26 5.27
CA VAL A 13 3.94 -11.58 5.04
C VAL A 13 4.05 -10.21 5.73
N GLY A 14 2.96 -9.71 6.36
CA GLY A 14 2.90 -8.41 7.01
C GLY A 14 2.27 -7.29 6.17
N LYS A 15 1.60 -7.65 5.07
CA LYS A 15 0.98 -6.68 4.14
C LYS A 15 0.02 -5.72 4.84
N SER A 16 -0.95 -6.24 5.60
CA SER A 16 -1.92 -5.41 6.33
C SER A 16 -1.27 -4.60 7.45
N THR A 17 -0.20 -5.11 8.06
CA THR A 17 0.59 -4.37 9.06
C THR A 17 1.25 -3.15 8.43
N LEU A 18 1.90 -3.32 7.27
CA LEU A 18 2.48 -2.20 6.52
C LEU A 18 1.42 -1.21 6.09
N PHE A 19 0.31 -1.68 5.49
CA PHE A 19 -0.79 -0.83 5.07
C PHE A 19 -1.33 0.01 6.23
N ASN A 20 -1.59 -0.61 7.37
CA ASN A 20 -2.07 0.08 8.57
C ASN A 20 -1.05 1.08 9.12
N ALA A 21 0.24 0.74 9.12
CA ALA A 21 1.29 1.64 9.56
C ALA A 21 1.37 2.89 8.67
N LEU A 22 1.28 2.72 7.36
CA LEU A 22 1.27 3.82 6.39
C LEU A 22 0.03 4.70 6.52
N THR A 23 -1.15 4.10 6.69
CA THR A 23 -2.43 4.80 6.69
C THR A 23 -2.82 5.37 8.05
N ASN A 24 -2.44 4.73 9.16
CA ASN A 24 -2.74 5.25 10.51
C ASN A 24 -2.01 6.56 10.82
N SER A 25 -0.79 6.72 10.33
CA SER A 25 -0.06 7.98 10.44
C SER A 25 -0.71 9.11 9.62
N SER A 26 -1.50 8.79 8.61
CA SER A 26 -2.15 9.74 7.71
C SER A 26 -3.62 10.03 8.06
N LYS A 27 -4.28 9.22 8.89
CA LYS A 27 -5.69 9.46 9.28
C LYS A 27 -5.93 10.82 9.94
N ALA A 28 -4.99 11.29 10.75
CA ALA A 28 -5.06 12.62 11.36
C ALA A 28 -4.89 13.74 10.32
N GLN A 29 -4.20 13.50 9.21
CA GLN A 29 -3.99 14.47 8.14
C GLN A 29 -5.05 14.37 7.03
N ALA A 30 -5.61 13.17 6.81
CA ALA A 30 -6.65 12.92 5.80
C ALA A 30 -7.96 13.67 6.10
N ALA A 31 -8.25 14.01 7.36
CA ALA A 31 -9.39 14.83 7.73
C ALA A 31 -9.37 16.25 7.10
N ASN A 32 -8.23 16.67 6.57
CA ASN A 32 -8.08 17.97 5.91
C ASN A 32 -8.20 17.93 4.38
N PHE A 33 -8.43 16.76 3.78
CA PHE A 33 -8.63 16.64 2.33
C PHE A 33 -10.12 16.50 2.01
N PRO A 34 -10.75 17.49 1.38
CA PRO A 34 -12.12 17.36 0.88
C PRO A 34 -12.17 16.27 -0.21
N PHE A 35 -13.22 15.44 -0.20
CA PHE A 35 -13.50 14.37 -1.17
C PHE A 35 -12.70 13.05 -1.04
N CYS A 36 -12.16 12.70 0.13
CA CYS A 36 -11.67 11.35 0.37
C CYS A 36 -12.85 10.37 0.48
N THR A 37 -13.04 9.54 -0.53
CA THR A 37 -13.89 8.35 -0.43
C THR A 37 -13.19 7.37 0.51
N ILE A 38 -13.84 6.98 1.60
CA ILE A 38 -13.31 5.99 2.55
C ILE A 38 -13.57 4.60 1.96
N ASP A 39 -12.70 4.17 1.08
CA ASP A 39 -12.60 2.76 0.72
C ASP A 39 -11.72 2.07 1.75
N PRO A 40 -12.16 1.00 2.43
CA PRO A 40 -11.39 0.32 3.48
C PRO A 40 -10.05 -0.23 2.99
N ASN A 41 -9.88 -0.40 1.70
CA ASN A 41 -8.67 -0.94 1.09
C ASN A 41 -7.79 0.12 0.42
N VAL A 42 -8.13 1.40 0.53
CA VAL A 42 -7.37 2.51 -0.06
C VAL A 42 -6.95 3.49 1.03
N GLY A 43 -5.67 3.78 1.10
CA GLY A 43 -5.10 4.76 2.03
C GLY A 43 -4.35 5.87 1.29
N LEU A 44 -4.69 7.13 1.56
CA LEU A 44 -3.96 8.29 1.07
C LEU A 44 -2.84 8.64 2.05
N VAL A 45 -1.61 8.69 1.55
CA VAL A 45 -0.43 8.98 2.36
C VAL A 45 0.27 10.22 1.79
N PRO A 46 0.43 11.30 2.58
CA PRO A 46 1.18 12.46 2.15
C PRO A 46 2.67 12.13 2.02
N VAL A 47 3.29 12.60 0.95
CA VAL A 47 4.72 12.40 0.69
C VAL A 47 5.50 13.54 1.36
N PRO A 48 6.38 13.26 2.34
CA PRO A 48 7.28 14.26 2.90
C PRO A 48 8.26 14.76 1.84
N ASP A 49 8.38 16.08 1.68
CA ASP A 49 9.33 16.68 0.74
C ASP A 49 10.00 17.90 1.37
N LYS A 50 11.29 17.75 1.69
CA LYS A 50 12.10 18.83 2.28
C LYS A 50 12.22 20.06 1.37
N ARG A 51 12.17 19.88 0.05
CA ARG A 51 12.21 20.99 -0.92
C ARG A 51 10.96 21.86 -0.80
N LEU A 52 9.81 21.22 -0.59
CA LEU A 52 8.55 21.92 -0.35
C LEU A 52 8.59 22.69 0.97
N ASP A 53 9.25 22.15 2.00
CA ASP A 53 9.42 22.83 3.29
C ASP A 53 10.25 24.11 3.14
N GLU A 54 11.33 24.07 2.38
CA GLU A 54 12.17 25.24 2.12
C GLU A 54 11.44 26.29 1.25
N LEU A 55 10.77 25.87 0.19
CA LEU A 55 9.95 26.75 -0.63
C LEU A 55 8.84 27.42 0.18
N PHE A 56 8.21 26.70 1.09
CA PHE A 56 7.18 27.24 1.98
C PHE A 56 7.71 28.36 2.86
N LYS A 57 8.93 28.19 3.42
CA LYS A 57 9.60 29.23 4.22
C LYS A 57 9.93 30.47 3.40
N ILE A 58 10.49 30.28 2.20
CA ILE A 58 10.91 31.37 1.31
C ILE A 58 9.70 32.18 0.83
N SER A 59 8.66 31.50 0.37
CA SER A 59 7.47 32.11 -0.21
C SER A 59 6.52 32.71 0.84
N LYS A 60 6.72 32.40 2.13
CA LYS A 60 5.83 32.81 3.24
C LYS A 60 4.35 32.49 2.95
N SER A 61 4.10 31.35 2.32
CA SER A 61 2.76 30.93 1.91
C SER A 61 1.86 30.68 3.12
N LYS A 62 0.55 30.89 2.96
CA LYS A 62 -0.43 30.65 4.03
C LYS A 62 -0.66 29.17 4.33
N LYS A 63 -0.43 28.31 3.33
CA LYS A 63 -0.70 26.87 3.43
C LYS A 63 0.34 26.06 2.64
N LYS A 64 0.76 24.94 3.22
CA LYS A 64 1.58 23.92 2.56
C LYS A 64 0.73 22.67 2.33
N ILE A 65 0.72 22.15 1.11
CA ILE A 65 0.01 20.91 0.75
C ILE A 65 1.01 19.97 0.09
N ASN A 66 1.28 18.86 0.73
CA ASN A 66 2.13 17.81 0.18
C ASN A 66 1.37 17.03 -0.90
N THR A 67 2.08 16.52 -1.91
CA THR A 67 1.51 15.52 -2.80
C THR A 67 1.16 14.25 -2.01
N THR A 68 0.24 13.44 -2.54
CA THR A 68 -0.21 12.21 -1.90
C THR A 68 0.00 11.02 -2.83
N ILE A 69 0.27 9.86 -2.23
CA ILE A 69 0.23 8.54 -2.88
C ILE A 69 -0.97 7.79 -2.32
N SER A 70 -1.73 7.16 -3.20
CA SER A 70 -2.78 6.22 -2.83
C SER A 70 -2.19 4.83 -2.73
N PHE A 71 -2.20 4.23 -1.54
CA PHE A 71 -1.89 2.82 -1.36
C PHE A 71 -3.18 2.01 -1.40
N VAL A 72 -3.16 0.92 -2.17
CA VAL A 72 -4.28 -0.02 -2.29
C VAL A 72 -3.84 -1.36 -1.74
N ASP A 73 -4.53 -1.85 -0.71
CA ASP A 73 -4.32 -3.20 -0.17
C ASP A 73 -4.99 -4.22 -1.09
N ILE A 74 -4.20 -4.88 -1.95
CA ILE A 74 -4.69 -5.86 -2.90
C ILE A 74 -4.66 -7.24 -2.25
N ALA A 75 -5.84 -7.75 -1.89
CA ALA A 75 -6.00 -9.11 -1.38
C ALA A 75 -6.01 -10.14 -2.53
N GLY A 76 -5.57 -11.37 -2.26
CA GLY A 76 -5.79 -12.50 -3.15
C GLY A 76 -4.58 -13.04 -3.91
N LEU A 77 -3.35 -12.70 -3.51
CA LEU A 77 -2.18 -13.43 -4.00
C LEU A 77 -2.15 -14.82 -3.37
N VAL A 78 -2.90 -15.74 -3.96
CA VAL A 78 -2.94 -17.15 -3.57
C VAL A 78 -2.53 -18.01 -4.76
N LYS A 79 -1.99 -19.21 -4.48
CA LYS A 79 -1.58 -20.16 -5.51
C LYS A 79 -2.76 -20.46 -6.44
N GLY A 80 -2.59 -20.22 -7.75
CA GLY A 80 -3.65 -20.39 -8.76
C GLY A 80 -4.46 -19.14 -9.10
N ALA A 81 -4.24 -18.00 -8.44
CA ALA A 81 -4.91 -16.74 -8.75
C ALA A 81 -4.73 -16.30 -10.22
N SER A 82 -3.60 -16.66 -10.84
CA SER A 82 -3.30 -16.38 -12.26
C SER A 82 -4.16 -17.19 -13.25
N LYS A 83 -4.80 -18.27 -12.80
CA LYS A 83 -5.64 -19.11 -13.67
C LYS A 83 -7.09 -18.62 -13.79
N GLY A 84 -7.42 -17.46 -13.20
CA GLY A 84 -8.70 -16.79 -13.42
C GLY A 84 -9.91 -17.41 -12.71
N GLU A 85 -9.72 -18.36 -11.80
CA GLU A 85 -10.83 -18.94 -11.06
C GLU A 85 -11.21 -18.07 -9.85
N GLY A 86 -12.42 -17.58 -9.83
CA GLY A 86 -13.01 -16.87 -8.70
C GLY A 86 -12.31 -15.54 -8.31
N LEU A 87 -11.60 -15.52 -7.17
CA LEU A 87 -10.90 -14.35 -6.63
C LEU A 87 -9.74 -13.84 -7.52
N GLY A 88 -9.21 -14.68 -8.44
CA GLY A 88 -8.14 -14.31 -9.34
C GLY A 88 -8.50 -13.18 -10.30
N ASN A 89 -9.73 -13.12 -10.79
CA ASN A 89 -10.19 -12.05 -11.69
C ASN A 89 -10.26 -10.70 -10.98
N LYS A 90 -10.69 -10.65 -9.71
CA LYS A 90 -10.68 -9.42 -8.90
C LYS A 90 -9.25 -8.96 -8.61
N PHE A 91 -8.35 -9.89 -8.29
CA PHE A 91 -6.94 -9.58 -8.09
C PHE A 91 -6.30 -8.95 -9.33
N LEU A 92 -6.51 -9.55 -10.52
CA LEU A 92 -6.01 -9.02 -11.79
C LEU A 92 -6.62 -7.66 -12.14
N SER A 93 -7.91 -7.44 -11.85
CA SER A 93 -8.55 -6.15 -12.03
C SER A 93 -7.87 -5.07 -11.19
N HIS A 94 -7.66 -5.32 -9.89
CA HIS A 94 -7.01 -4.34 -9.01
C HIS A 94 -5.55 -4.04 -9.41
N ILE A 95 -4.81 -5.05 -9.90
CA ILE A 95 -3.44 -4.84 -10.42
C ILE A 95 -3.44 -3.91 -11.63
N ARG A 96 -4.43 -4.01 -12.51
CA ARG A 96 -4.52 -3.15 -13.70
C ARG A 96 -4.91 -1.70 -13.40
N GLU A 97 -5.44 -1.44 -12.22
CA GLU A 97 -5.89 -0.10 -11.80
C GLU A 97 -4.81 0.71 -11.08
N VAL A 98 -3.62 0.14 -10.83
CA VAL A 98 -2.53 0.79 -10.13
C VAL A 98 -1.38 1.13 -11.06
N ASP A 99 -0.65 2.21 -10.73
CA ASP A 99 0.49 2.70 -11.51
C ASP A 99 1.79 1.95 -11.17
N ALA A 100 1.88 1.42 -9.95
CA ALA A 100 3.01 0.62 -9.49
C ALA A 100 2.58 -0.45 -8.48
N ILE A 101 3.42 -1.46 -8.32
CA ILE A 101 3.20 -2.59 -7.40
C ILE A 101 4.33 -2.65 -6.39
N VAL A 102 3.97 -2.74 -5.11
CA VAL A 102 4.86 -3.10 -4.01
C VAL A 102 4.65 -4.57 -3.69
N HIS A 103 5.60 -5.41 -4.08
CA HIS A 103 5.55 -6.83 -3.77
C HIS A 103 6.20 -7.08 -2.41
N MET A 104 5.40 -7.50 -1.43
CA MET A 104 5.87 -7.83 -0.10
C MET A 104 6.31 -9.28 0.00
N ILE A 105 7.54 -9.48 0.44
CA ILE A 105 8.16 -10.79 0.61
C ILE A 105 8.50 -10.98 2.09
N ARG A 106 8.23 -12.17 2.63
CA ARG A 106 8.55 -12.50 4.00
C ARG A 106 10.02 -12.88 4.15
N CYS A 107 10.78 -12.07 4.89
CA CYS A 107 12.19 -12.32 5.20
C CYS A 107 12.42 -12.64 6.69
N PHE A 108 11.37 -12.69 7.51
CA PHE A 108 11.46 -12.99 8.94
C PHE A 108 10.93 -14.39 9.24
N ASP A 109 11.51 -15.05 10.24
CA ASP A 109 11.00 -16.30 10.78
C ASP A 109 10.27 -16.06 12.10
N SER A 110 9.17 -16.79 12.33
CA SER A 110 8.38 -16.69 13.55
C SER A 110 7.48 -17.90 13.69
N ASP A 111 7.57 -18.58 14.84
CA ASP A 111 6.72 -19.72 15.17
C ASP A 111 5.25 -19.31 15.36
N ASN A 112 5.00 -18.04 15.72
CA ASN A 112 3.66 -17.51 15.96
C ASN A 112 2.90 -17.10 14.70
N VAL A 113 3.58 -17.03 13.54
CA VAL A 113 2.99 -16.60 12.27
C VAL A 113 3.16 -17.70 11.24
N GLN A 114 2.06 -18.36 10.91
CA GLN A 114 2.06 -19.45 9.92
C GLN A 114 2.57 -18.95 8.56
N ASN A 115 3.45 -19.74 7.93
CA ASN A 115 3.87 -19.54 6.56
C ASN A 115 3.06 -20.48 5.64
N VAL A 116 2.51 -19.94 4.57
CA VAL A 116 1.73 -20.69 3.56
C VAL A 116 2.56 -21.80 2.92
N ASN A 117 3.85 -21.57 2.75
CA ASN A 117 4.80 -22.50 2.14
C ASN A 117 5.61 -23.32 3.15
N LYS A 118 5.21 -23.33 4.44
CA LYS A 118 5.87 -24.03 5.57
C LYS A 118 7.28 -23.54 5.92
N THR A 119 8.04 -23.03 4.97
CA THR A 119 9.41 -22.51 5.14
C THR A 119 9.51 -21.09 4.59
N VAL A 120 10.32 -20.26 5.25
CA VAL A 120 10.62 -18.90 4.77
C VAL A 120 11.70 -19.02 3.69
N ASP A 121 11.36 -18.62 2.47
CA ASP A 121 12.29 -18.58 1.34
C ASP A 121 11.91 -17.39 0.44
N PRO A 122 12.55 -16.23 0.68
CA PRO A 122 12.22 -15.00 -0.05
C PRO A 122 12.45 -15.11 -1.57
N ILE A 123 13.44 -15.90 -1.99
CA ILE A 123 13.77 -16.06 -3.42
C ILE A 123 12.70 -16.88 -4.13
N ARG A 124 12.23 -17.95 -3.50
CA ARG A 124 11.13 -18.75 -4.03
C ARG A 124 9.82 -17.98 -4.09
N ASP A 125 9.58 -17.10 -3.11
CA ASP A 125 8.33 -16.37 -2.94
C ASP A 125 8.27 -15.08 -3.79
N MET A 126 9.38 -14.73 -4.47
CA MET A 126 9.49 -13.61 -5.42
C MET A 126 8.97 -14.00 -6.81
#